data_15bc34bb03c851d01a8611813a28ccb2
#
_entry.id   15bc34bb03c851d01a8611813a28ccb2
#
_cell.length_a   1.000
_cell.length_b   1.000
_cell.length_c   1.000
_cell.angle_alpha   90.00
_cell.angle_beta   90.00
_cell.angle_gamma   90.00
#
_symmetry.space_group_name_H-M   'P 1'
#
loop_
_entity.id
_entity.type
_entity.pdbx_description
1 polymer ?
#
loop_
_entity_poly.entity_id
_entity_poly.type
_entity_poly.pdbx_seq_one_letter_code
_entity_poly.pdbx_strand_id
1 'polypeptide(L)'
;MGILEKISEIEKEIARTQKNKATEYHLGVLKAKLAKYRSQLLEPSKKGEKGEGFDVMKSGDARVALIGFPSVGKSTLLSTLTSTHSEAASYEFTTLTCIPGVVEYKGANIQLLDLPGIIEGAAQGKGRGRQVIAVARTADVVLMMLDATKQDVQRQLLEKELESVGIRLNKKKPNIYFKVKKGGGIAFNSTCPLTRVDEKLVQMILHEYKIFNAEVLFREDCGADELIDVISANRVHLPCLYVYNKIDQISMEEVDRIARQQHSLVVSCNMKLNLDYLLDALWEYLALIRVYTKKPGQPPDFDDGLILRKGVTVEHVCHSIHRSLAETFKYALVWGTSTKYSPQRVGLQHIMADEDVIQVVKK
;
A
#
# COMPACT_ATOMS: atom_id res chain seq x y z
N MET A 1 1.12 -12.48 33.31
CA MET A 1 1.70 -11.49 32.37
C MET A 1 0.83 -11.34 31.13
N GLY A 2 0.31 -10.15 30.90
CA GLY A 2 -0.49 -9.85 29.73
C GLY A 2 0.38 -9.76 28.44
N ILE A 3 -0.24 -9.88 27.26
CA ILE A 3 0.49 -9.78 25.99
C ILE A 3 1.18 -8.41 25.86
N LEU A 4 0.54 -7.35 26.35
CA LEU A 4 1.11 -5.98 26.32
C LEU A 4 2.36 -5.83 27.19
N GLU A 5 2.38 -6.48 28.36
CA GLU A 5 3.55 -6.48 29.24
C GLU A 5 4.73 -7.20 28.56
N LYS A 6 4.47 -8.35 27.92
CA LYS A 6 5.51 -9.09 27.18
C LYS A 6 6.07 -8.27 25.99
N ILE A 7 5.23 -7.53 25.29
CA ILE A 7 5.67 -6.63 24.21
C ILE A 7 6.59 -5.56 24.79
N SER A 8 6.17 -4.89 25.88
CA SER A 8 6.96 -3.82 26.51
C SER A 8 8.32 -4.34 27.03
N GLU A 9 8.35 -5.55 27.59
CA GLU A 9 9.62 -6.16 28.02
C GLU A 9 10.57 -6.45 26.86
N ILE A 10 10.05 -7.04 25.76
CA ILE A 10 10.86 -7.34 24.58
C ILE A 10 11.35 -6.03 23.91
N GLU A 11 10.53 -4.99 23.84
CA GLU A 11 10.95 -3.70 23.31
C GLU A 11 12.06 -3.06 24.15
N LYS A 12 11.97 -3.15 25.48
CA LYS A 12 13.04 -2.69 26.41
C LYS A 12 14.32 -3.50 26.23
N GLU A 13 14.20 -4.81 26.04
CA GLU A 13 15.34 -5.69 25.81
C GLU A 13 16.03 -5.38 24.48
N ILE A 14 15.29 -5.21 23.39
CA ILE A 14 15.81 -4.79 22.09
C ILE A 14 16.52 -3.43 22.20
N ALA A 15 15.93 -2.46 22.91
CA ALA A 15 16.52 -1.12 23.08
C ALA A 15 17.83 -1.12 23.88
N ARG A 16 17.98 -2.04 24.83
CA ARG A 16 19.19 -2.19 25.65
C ARG A 16 20.28 -3.01 24.97
N THR A 17 19.90 -3.88 24.03
CA THR A 17 20.84 -4.78 23.36
C THR A 17 21.64 -4.03 22.30
N GLN A 18 22.94 -3.99 22.44
CA GLN A 18 23.84 -3.39 21.46
C GLN A 18 23.81 -4.21 20.16
N LYS A 19 23.71 -3.53 19.02
CA LYS A 19 23.69 -4.17 17.70
C LYS A 19 25.12 -4.51 17.26
N ASN A 20 25.48 -5.78 17.36
CA ASN A 20 26.74 -6.31 16.85
C ASN A 20 26.54 -7.76 16.35
N LYS A 21 27.56 -8.32 15.72
CA LYS A 21 27.49 -9.68 15.13
C LYS A 21 27.21 -10.77 16.18
N ALA A 22 27.65 -10.59 17.44
CA ALA A 22 27.41 -11.54 18.52
C ALA A 22 25.96 -11.52 19.02
N THR A 23 25.25 -10.39 18.93
CA THR A 23 23.88 -10.21 19.39
C THR A 23 22.85 -10.33 18.27
N GLU A 24 23.28 -10.50 17.02
CA GLU A 24 22.40 -10.53 15.85
C GLU A 24 21.35 -11.65 15.92
N TYR A 25 21.76 -12.85 16.32
CA TYR A 25 20.85 -13.98 16.52
C TYR A 25 19.80 -13.70 17.59
N HIS A 26 20.24 -13.16 18.73
CA HIS A 26 19.34 -12.82 19.82
C HIS A 26 18.34 -11.75 19.41
N LEU A 27 18.79 -10.69 18.74
CA LEU A 27 17.93 -9.64 18.21
C LEU A 27 16.96 -10.18 17.17
N GLY A 28 17.37 -11.09 16.29
CA GLY A 28 16.50 -11.73 15.32
C GLY A 28 15.35 -12.50 15.97
N VAL A 29 15.64 -13.28 17.02
CA VAL A 29 14.62 -14.01 17.79
C VAL A 29 13.69 -13.06 18.54
N LEU A 30 14.21 -12.00 19.17
CA LEU A 30 13.40 -11.00 19.86
C LEU A 30 12.43 -10.28 18.90
N LYS A 31 12.89 -9.94 17.69
CA LYS A 31 12.05 -9.36 16.65
C LYS A 31 10.94 -10.33 16.20
N ALA A 32 11.26 -11.62 16.05
CA ALA A 32 10.28 -12.65 15.73
C ALA A 32 9.21 -12.78 16.83
N LYS A 33 9.60 -12.82 18.11
CA LYS A 33 8.68 -12.82 19.25
C LYS A 33 7.79 -11.56 19.26
N LEU A 34 8.37 -10.39 19.07
CA LEU A 34 7.65 -9.12 19.03
C LEU A 34 6.60 -9.11 17.92
N ALA A 35 6.96 -9.52 16.71
CA ALA A 35 6.06 -9.60 15.58
C ALA A 35 4.90 -10.57 15.82
N LYS A 36 5.19 -11.73 16.43
CA LYS A 36 4.20 -12.74 16.80
C LYS A 36 3.20 -12.22 17.84
N TYR A 37 3.66 -11.56 18.91
CA TYR A 37 2.75 -11.02 19.93
C TYR A 37 1.92 -9.85 19.38
N ARG A 38 2.49 -8.99 18.53
CA ARG A 38 1.74 -7.93 17.86
C ARG A 38 0.68 -8.49 16.92
N SER A 39 0.97 -9.58 16.18
CA SER A 39 -0.01 -10.27 15.35
C SER A 39 -1.16 -10.83 16.19
N GLN A 40 -0.87 -11.46 17.33
CA GLN A 40 -1.88 -11.99 18.25
C GLN A 40 -2.80 -10.91 18.84
N LEU A 41 -2.28 -9.69 19.07
CA LEU A 41 -3.10 -8.57 19.50
C LEU A 41 -4.07 -8.09 18.42
N LEU A 42 -3.70 -8.23 17.16
CA LEU A 42 -4.50 -7.80 16.01
C LEU A 42 -5.51 -8.85 15.55
N GLU A 43 -5.29 -10.13 15.87
CA GLU A 43 -6.25 -11.18 15.56
C GLU A 43 -7.52 -11.05 16.42
N PRO A 44 -8.72 -11.17 15.82
CA PRO A 44 -9.96 -11.20 16.59
C PRO A 44 -9.94 -12.40 17.55
N SER A 45 -10.27 -12.17 18.81
CA SER A 45 -10.45 -13.26 19.78
C SER A 45 -11.49 -14.25 19.23
N LYS A 46 -11.16 -15.52 19.14
CA LYS A 46 -12.00 -16.60 18.59
C LYS A 46 -13.34 -16.84 19.32
N LYS A 47 -13.69 -16.00 20.29
CA LYS A 47 -14.95 -16.04 21.06
C LYS A 47 -15.55 -14.65 21.11
N GLY A 48 -16.22 -14.25 20.09
CA GLY A 48 -17.02 -13.06 20.06
C GLY A 48 -17.59 -12.89 18.67
N GLU A 49 -18.87 -12.92 18.59
CA GLU A 49 -19.78 -12.51 17.53
C GLU A 49 -19.08 -12.26 16.18
N LYS A 50 -19.62 -12.84 15.12
CA LYS A 50 -19.38 -12.36 13.76
C LYS A 50 -19.68 -10.85 13.78
N GLY A 51 -18.73 -10.08 14.32
CA GLY A 51 -18.73 -8.64 14.28
C GLY A 51 -18.71 -8.27 12.82
N GLU A 52 -19.64 -7.42 12.45
CA GLU A 52 -19.74 -6.78 11.16
C GLU A 52 -18.35 -6.41 10.70
N GLY A 53 -17.86 -7.19 9.73
CA GLY A 53 -16.59 -6.91 9.07
C GLY A 53 -16.72 -5.51 8.49
N PHE A 54 -15.79 -4.64 8.82
CA PHE A 54 -15.70 -3.30 8.26
C PHE A 54 -15.25 -3.44 6.80
N ASP A 55 -16.18 -3.88 5.97
CA ASP A 55 -15.96 -3.99 4.53
C ASP A 55 -16.51 -2.69 3.91
N VAL A 56 -15.65 -1.68 3.82
CA VAL A 56 -15.96 -0.52 2.99
C VAL A 56 -16.01 -1.03 1.56
N MET A 57 -17.19 -1.10 0.97
CA MET A 57 -17.35 -1.52 -0.43
C MET A 57 -16.37 -0.71 -1.29
N LYS A 58 -15.60 -1.42 -2.11
CA LYS A 58 -14.67 -0.80 -3.05
C LYS A 58 -15.51 -0.08 -4.11
N SER A 59 -15.64 1.22 -3.96
CA SER A 59 -16.30 2.11 -4.91
C SER A 59 -15.21 2.89 -5.65
N GLY A 60 -15.30 2.92 -6.99
CA GLY A 60 -14.33 3.63 -7.82
C GLY A 60 -13.11 2.78 -8.23
N ASP A 61 -12.19 3.43 -8.97
CA ASP A 61 -11.04 2.78 -9.63
C ASP A 61 -9.86 2.58 -8.69
N ALA A 62 -9.73 3.48 -7.70
CA ALA A 62 -8.64 3.44 -6.74
C ALA A 62 -9.06 3.96 -5.37
N ARG A 63 -8.33 3.52 -4.34
CA ARG A 63 -8.55 3.90 -2.95
C ARG A 63 -7.27 4.44 -2.32
N VAL A 64 -7.35 5.62 -1.72
CA VAL A 64 -6.24 6.29 -1.02
C VAL A 64 -6.61 6.44 0.46
N ALA A 65 -5.75 5.97 1.34
CA ALA A 65 -5.89 6.17 2.78
C ALA A 65 -5.19 7.48 3.19
N LEU A 66 -5.95 8.43 3.71
CA LEU A 66 -5.45 9.70 4.20
C LEU A 66 -5.13 9.57 5.70
N ILE A 67 -3.86 9.72 6.05
CA ILE A 67 -3.33 9.52 7.40
C ILE A 67 -2.59 10.79 7.83
N GLY A 68 -2.68 11.15 9.11
CA GLY A 68 -1.95 12.30 9.66
C GLY A 68 -2.48 12.70 11.02
N PHE A 69 -1.70 13.50 11.74
CA PHE A 69 -2.07 14.04 13.04
C PHE A 69 -3.31 14.93 12.98
N PRO A 70 -3.99 15.19 14.08
CA PRO A 70 -5.03 16.22 14.15
C PRO A 70 -4.48 17.57 13.67
N SER A 71 -5.34 18.38 13.04
CA SER A 71 -5.04 19.76 12.62
C SER A 71 -3.92 19.93 11.55
N VAL A 72 -3.49 18.85 10.89
CA VAL A 72 -2.55 18.94 9.75
C VAL A 72 -3.23 19.38 8.44
N GLY A 73 -4.57 19.44 8.41
CA GLY A 73 -5.35 19.90 7.26
C GLY A 73 -5.96 18.80 6.40
N LYS A 74 -6.15 17.57 6.94
CA LYS A 74 -6.78 16.45 6.19
C LYS A 74 -8.19 16.79 5.69
N SER A 75 -9.05 17.25 6.58
CA SER A 75 -10.44 17.63 6.22
C SER A 75 -10.48 18.82 5.26
N THR A 76 -9.52 19.76 5.38
CA THR A 76 -9.39 20.88 4.44
C THR A 76 -8.99 20.38 3.05
N LEU A 77 -8.03 19.46 2.98
CA LEU A 77 -7.64 18.84 1.71
C LEU A 77 -8.84 18.13 1.07
N LEU A 78 -9.54 17.30 1.83
CA LEU A 78 -10.74 16.61 1.37
C LEU A 78 -11.78 17.59 0.82
N SER A 79 -12.18 18.59 1.60
CA SER A 79 -13.16 19.58 1.16
C SER A 79 -12.71 20.37 -0.05
N THR A 80 -11.41 20.64 -0.21
CA THR A 80 -10.86 21.36 -1.36
C THR A 80 -10.84 20.51 -2.64
N LEU A 81 -10.48 19.23 -2.52
CA LEU A 81 -10.40 18.32 -3.67
C LEU A 81 -11.77 17.79 -4.10
N THR A 82 -12.71 17.62 -3.16
CA THR A 82 -14.05 17.09 -3.43
C THR A 82 -15.07 18.17 -3.78
N SER A 83 -14.78 19.46 -3.53
CA SER A 83 -15.69 20.58 -3.79
C SER A 83 -15.97 20.83 -5.26
N THR A 84 -15.26 20.20 -6.17
CA THR A 84 -15.45 20.36 -7.61
C THR A 84 -16.57 19.49 -8.19
N HIS A 85 -16.91 18.34 -7.58
CA HIS A 85 -18.02 17.48 -8.02
C HIS A 85 -18.41 16.46 -6.91
N SER A 86 -19.22 16.86 -5.95
CA SER A 86 -19.75 15.87 -5.00
C SER A 86 -21.25 16.09 -4.76
N GLU A 87 -22.05 15.30 -5.45
CA GLU A 87 -23.21 14.74 -4.77
C GLU A 87 -22.67 13.82 -3.67
N ALA A 88 -22.73 14.29 -2.44
CA ALA A 88 -22.38 13.50 -1.27
C ALA A 88 -23.25 12.24 -1.28
N ALA A 89 -22.71 11.14 -1.76
CA ALA A 89 -23.30 9.85 -1.51
C ALA A 89 -23.26 9.66 0.02
N SER A 90 -24.40 9.92 0.66
CA SER A 90 -24.62 9.68 2.08
C SER A 90 -24.59 8.18 2.33
N TYR A 91 -23.37 7.65 2.55
CA TYR A 91 -23.26 6.32 3.09
C TYR A 91 -23.47 6.40 4.60
N GLU A 92 -24.58 5.86 5.04
CA GLU A 92 -24.86 5.64 6.46
C GLU A 92 -23.85 4.63 7.02
N PHE A 93 -22.76 5.14 7.61
CA PHE A 93 -21.83 4.34 8.40
C PHE A 93 -22.00 4.68 9.87
N THR A 94 -22.70 3.83 10.57
CA THR A 94 -23.19 4.05 11.92
C THR A 94 -22.15 3.93 13.05
N THR A 95 -20.85 3.65 12.77
CA THR A 95 -19.89 3.42 13.87
C THR A 95 -18.47 3.97 13.70
N LEU A 96 -18.01 4.34 12.52
CA LEU A 96 -16.72 5.03 12.33
C LEU A 96 -16.92 6.21 11.38
N THR A 97 -16.57 7.40 11.83
CA THR A 97 -16.61 8.63 11.02
C THR A 97 -15.43 8.65 10.02
N CYS A 98 -15.37 7.67 9.11
CA CYS A 98 -14.59 7.82 7.88
C CYS A 98 -15.47 8.62 6.94
N ILE A 99 -15.08 9.82 6.59
CA ILE A 99 -15.74 10.60 5.54
C ILE A 99 -15.09 10.19 4.22
N PRO A 100 -15.74 9.38 3.39
CA PRO A 100 -15.20 9.07 2.07
C PRO A 100 -15.41 10.30 1.17
N GLY A 101 -14.33 10.83 0.66
CA GLY A 101 -14.35 11.77 -0.46
C GLY A 101 -14.10 11.03 -1.76
N VAL A 102 -14.79 11.37 -2.83
CA VAL A 102 -14.47 10.88 -4.17
C VAL A 102 -13.93 12.06 -4.97
N VAL A 103 -12.76 11.87 -5.56
CA VAL A 103 -12.12 12.83 -6.46
C VAL A 103 -12.11 12.22 -7.84
N GLU A 104 -12.71 12.93 -8.79
CA GLU A 104 -12.62 12.58 -10.20
C GLU A 104 -11.37 13.24 -10.80
N TYR A 105 -10.46 12.44 -11.32
CA TYR A 105 -9.25 12.93 -11.95
C TYR A 105 -8.88 12.09 -13.17
N LYS A 106 -8.70 12.74 -14.33
CA LYS A 106 -8.41 12.07 -15.62
C LYS A 106 -9.40 10.97 -15.98
N GLY A 107 -10.68 11.12 -15.60
CA GLY A 107 -11.74 10.13 -15.81
C GLY A 107 -11.76 8.98 -14.81
N ALA A 108 -10.87 8.97 -13.82
CA ALA A 108 -10.87 7.97 -12.74
C ALA A 108 -11.54 8.51 -11.48
N ASN A 109 -12.32 7.65 -10.83
CA ASN A 109 -12.91 7.91 -9.53
C ASN A 109 -12.01 7.41 -8.42
N ILE A 110 -11.29 8.33 -7.76
CA ILE A 110 -10.36 8.04 -6.68
C ILE A 110 -11.06 8.26 -5.34
N GLN A 111 -11.24 7.20 -4.57
CA GLN A 111 -11.82 7.26 -3.23
C GLN A 111 -10.76 7.66 -2.20
N LEU A 112 -10.92 8.83 -1.56
CA LEU A 112 -10.12 9.27 -0.43
C LEU A 112 -10.80 8.88 0.88
N LEU A 113 -10.12 8.12 1.73
CA LEU A 113 -10.61 7.69 3.03
C LEU A 113 -9.86 8.46 4.13
N ASP A 114 -10.53 9.42 4.78
CA ASP A 114 -9.96 10.04 5.98
C ASP A 114 -10.03 9.04 7.15
N LEU A 115 -8.87 8.73 7.71
CA LEU A 115 -8.71 7.80 8.81
C LEU A 115 -8.36 8.56 10.09
N PRO A 116 -9.34 9.10 10.83
CA PRO A 116 -9.10 9.81 12.07
C PRO A 116 -8.67 8.84 13.17
N GLY A 117 -7.72 9.26 14.01
CA GLY A 117 -7.40 8.57 15.27
C GLY A 117 -6.49 7.36 15.21
N ILE A 118 -5.66 7.22 14.17
CA ILE A 118 -4.63 6.14 14.11
C ILE A 118 -3.60 6.28 15.23
N ILE A 119 -3.36 7.50 15.69
CA ILE A 119 -2.09 7.93 16.28
C ILE A 119 -1.94 7.61 17.77
N GLU A 120 -3.02 7.31 18.49
CA GLU A 120 -2.89 7.04 19.93
C GLU A 120 -3.45 5.66 20.30
N GLY A 121 -2.54 4.68 20.40
CA GLY A 121 -2.86 3.36 20.94
C GLY A 121 -3.28 2.28 19.93
N ALA A 122 -3.15 2.50 18.63
CA ALA A 122 -3.37 1.46 17.62
C ALA A 122 -2.43 0.28 17.80
N ALA A 123 -1.16 0.56 18.08
CA ALA A 123 -0.14 -0.45 18.40
C ALA A 123 -0.43 -1.21 19.69
N GLN A 124 -1.20 -0.62 20.62
CA GLN A 124 -1.58 -1.23 21.89
C GLN A 124 -2.89 -2.05 21.79
N GLY A 125 -3.49 -2.15 20.61
CA GLY A 125 -4.72 -2.91 20.42
C GLY A 125 -5.95 -2.32 21.12
N LYS A 126 -5.88 -1.07 21.60
CA LYS A 126 -6.97 -0.37 22.25
C LYS A 126 -7.92 0.24 21.21
N GLY A 127 -9.20 -0.09 21.29
CA GLY A 127 -10.29 0.60 20.60
C GLY A 127 -10.27 0.55 19.08
N ARG A 128 -10.46 1.69 18.45
CA ARG A 128 -10.69 1.86 17.00
C ARG A 128 -9.47 1.60 16.11
N GLY A 129 -8.26 1.50 16.67
CA GLY A 129 -7.02 1.30 15.92
C GLY A 129 -7.03 0.07 15.00
N ARG A 130 -7.67 -1.04 15.42
CA ARG A 130 -7.79 -2.25 14.59
C ARG A 130 -8.63 -2.01 13.33
N GLN A 131 -9.71 -1.26 13.45
CA GLN A 131 -10.63 -0.97 12.35
C GLN A 131 -9.96 -0.06 11.31
N VAL A 132 -9.27 0.96 11.79
CA VAL A 132 -8.51 1.88 10.94
C VAL A 132 -7.43 1.16 10.15
N ILE A 133 -6.70 0.25 10.80
CA ILE A 133 -5.69 -0.58 10.14
C ILE A 133 -6.32 -1.51 9.09
N ALA A 134 -7.47 -2.09 9.38
CA ALA A 134 -8.19 -2.92 8.42
C ALA A 134 -8.54 -2.12 7.16
N VAL A 135 -9.01 -0.89 7.31
CA VAL A 135 -9.29 0.02 6.18
C VAL A 135 -8.01 0.43 5.46
N ALA A 136 -6.96 0.82 6.18
CA ALA A 136 -5.68 1.17 5.57
C ALA A 136 -5.08 0.03 4.74
N ARG A 137 -5.29 -1.23 5.14
CA ARG A 137 -4.86 -2.41 4.38
C ARG A 137 -5.61 -2.61 3.06
N THR A 138 -6.79 -2.03 2.92
CA THR A 138 -7.57 -2.10 1.67
C THR A 138 -7.24 -0.98 0.70
N ALA A 139 -6.45 0.01 1.13
CA ALA A 139 -6.01 1.10 0.29
C ALA A 139 -4.95 0.66 -0.72
N ASP A 140 -4.91 1.35 -1.85
CA ASP A 140 -3.89 1.17 -2.89
C ASP A 140 -2.65 2.04 -2.63
N VAL A 141 -2.86 3.22 -2.02
CA VAL A 141 -1.82 4.19 -1.66
C VAL A 141 -2.13 4.82 -0.30
N VAL A 142 -1.10 5.11 0.46
CA VAL A 142 -1.20 5.92 1.69
C VAL A 142 -0.77 7.35 1.37
N LEU A 143 -1.62 8.31 1.66
CA LEU A 143 -1.30 9.73 1.65
C LEU A 143 -1.06 10.17 3.10
N MET A 144 0.19 10.39 3.46
CA MET A 144 0.55 10.83 4.81
C MET A 144 0.64 12.34 4.86
N MET A 145 -0.35 12.99 5.52
CA MET A 145 -0.34 14.43 5.71
C MET A 145 0.46 14.85 6.93
N LEU A 146 1.40 15.74 6.71
CA LEU A 146 2.34 16.27 7.71
C LEU A 146 2.23 17.81 7.77
N ASP A 147 2.54 18.37 8.91
CA ASP A 147 2.62 19.82 9.10
C ASP A 147 4.07 20.29 8.83
N ALA A 148 4.27 21.10 7.80
CA ALA A 148 5.58 21.60 7.40
C ALA A 148 6.26 22.46 8.48
N THR A 149 5.48 23.04 9.40
CA THR A 149 6.00 23.84 10.52
C THR A 149 6.59 22.96 11.64
N LYS A 150 6.32 21.64 11.60
CA LYS A 150 6.80 20.68 12.59
C LYS A 150 7.87 19.81 11.97
N GLN A 151 8.94 19.59 12.74
CA GLN A 151 10.05 18.73 12.30
C GLN A 151 9.61 17.31 11.94
N ASP A 152 10.49 16.53 11.32
CA ASP A 152 10.25 15.16 10.84
C ASP A 152 9.83 14.14 11.93
N VAL A 153 9.68 14.57 13.18
CA VAL A 153 9.21 13.74 14.30
C VAL A 153 7.83 13.14 14.03
N GLN A 154 6.93 13.92 13.42
CA GLN A 154 5.59 13.43 13.06
C GLN A 154 5.65 12.26 12.06
N ARG A 155 6.50 12.39 11.04
CA ARG A 155 6.71 11.35 10.04
C ARG A 155 7.23 10.06 10.67
N GLN A 156 8.27 10.16 11.47
CA GLN A 156 8.89 9.00 12.14
C GLN A 156 7.91 8.27 13.08
N LEU A 157 7.09 9.02 13.82
CA LEU A 157 6.09 8.44 14.71
C LEU A 157 5.03 7.67 13.93
N LEU A 158 4.48 8.26 12.85
CA LEU A 158 3.46 7.61 12.02
C LEU A 158 4.01 6.38 11.29
N GLU A 159 5.22 6.47 10.73
CA GLU A 159 5.90 5.34 10.09
C GLU A 159 6.07 4.19 11.09
N LYS A 160 6.56 4.47 12.30
CA LYS A 160 6.74 3.47 13.36
C LYS A 160 5.43 2.81 13.79
N GLU A 161 4.35 3.59 13.91
CA GLU A 161 3.03 3.04 14.23
C GLU A 161 2.51 2.12 13.12
N LEU A 162 2.57 2.55 11.87
CA LEU A 162 2.14 1.75 10.73
C LEU A 162 2.99 0.48 10.56
N GLU A 163 4.31 0.59 10.75
CA GLU A 163 5.19 -0.59 10.76
C GLU A 163 4.84 -1.58 11.88
N SER A 164 4.49 -1.08 13.07
CA SER A 164 4.13 -1.92 14.22
C SER A 164 2.91 -2.79 13.96
N VAL A 165 1.97 -2.31 13.16
CA VAL A 165 0.72 -3.00 12.80
C VAL A 165 0.84 -3.81 11.50
N GLY A 166 2.03 -3.79 10.87
CA GLY A 166 2.36 -4.62 9.73
C GLY A 166 2.13 -3.98 8.37
N ILE A 167 2.03 -2.65 8.30
CA ILE A 167 2.02 -1.91 7.05
C ILE A 167 3.46 -1.46 6.76
N ARG A 168 3.97 -1.79 5.58
CA ARG A 168 5.30 -1.43 5.09
C ARG A 168 5.17 -0.35 4.03
N LEU A 169 5.63 0.87 4.36
CA LEU A 169 5.54 2.02 3.47
C LEU A 169 6.76 2.07 2.56
N ASN A 170 6.54 2.28 1.27
CA ASN A 170 7.58 2.44 0.24
C ASN A 170 8.65 1.31 0.23
N LYS A 171 8.31 0.15 0.77
CA LYS A 171 9.17 -1.04 0.75
C LYS A 171 8.64 -2.05 -0.25
N LYS A 172 9.54 -2.65 -1.04
CA LYS A 172 9.19 -3.75 -1.93
C LYS A 172 8.88 -5.00 -1.11
N LYS A 173 7.96 -5.83 -1.62
CA LYS A 173 7.70 -7.14 -1.03
C LYS A 173 8.96 -7.99 -1.15
N PRO A 174 9.44 -8.62 -0.06
CA PRO A 174 10.63 -9.46 -0.09
C PRO A 174 10.49 -10.62 -1.07
N ASN A 175 11.53 -10.88 -1.87
CA ASN A 175 11.54 -11.98 -2.82
C ASN A 175 12.06 -13.27 -2.15
N ILE A 176 11.32 -13.72 -1.15
CA ILE A 176 11.58 -14.95 -0.41
C ILE A 176 10.42 -15.93 -0.70
N TYR A 177 10.74 -17.10 -1.26
CA TYR A 177 9.77 -18.18 -1.34
C TYR A 177 9.74 -18.93 -0.01
N PHE A 178 8.55 -19.07 0.54
CA PHE A 178 8.31 -19.75 1.81
C PHE A 178 7.09 -20.64 1.70
N LYS A 179 7.28 -21.93 2.06
CA LYS A 179 6.21 -22.93 2.09
C LYS A 179 6.37 -23.86 3.27
N VAL A 180 5.35 -23.98 4.10
CA VAL A 180 5.31 -24.96 5.19
C VAL A 180 5.07 -26.36 4.61
N LYS A 181 5.84 -27.36 5.05
CA LYS A 181 5.74 -28.76 4.66
C LYS A 181 5.15 -29.59 5.81
N LYS A 182 4.67 -30.78 5.50
CA LYS A 182 4.18 -31.75 6.51
C LYS A 182 5.30 -32.50 7.22
N GLY A 183 6.47 -32.63 6.61
CA GLY A 183 7.64 -33.32 7.13
C GLY A 183 8.90 -33.01 6.32
N GLY A 184 10.06 -33.56 6.72
CA GLY A 184 11.33 -33.43 5.99
C GLY A 184 12.25 -32.30 6.47
N GLY A 185 11.93 -31.67 7.62
CA GLY A 185 12.77 -30.60 8.18
C GLY A 185 12.71 -29.30 7.40
N ILE A 186 13.64 -28.38 7.72
CA ILE A 186 13.78 -27.08 7.06
C ILE A 186 14.76 -27.22 5.89
N ALA A 187 14.28 -27.02 4.67
CA ALA A 187 15.11 -26.92 3.48
C ALA A 187 15.43 -25.44 3.22
N PHE A 188 16.68 -25.05 3.40
CA PHE A 188 17.17 -23.69 3.19
C PHE A 188 18.00 -23.62 1.90
N ASN A 189 17.66 -22.69 1.01
CA ASN A 189 18.38 -22.41 -0.23
C ASN A 189 18.45 -20.92 -0.50
N SER A 190 19.46 -20.50 -1.25
CA SER A 190 19.58 -19.12 -1.75
C SER A 190 20.11 -19.08 -3.16
N THR A 191 19.66 -18.13 -3.97
CA THR A 191 20.16 -17.90 -5.33
C THR A 191 21.24 -16.80 -5.38
N CYS A 192 21.43 -16.09 -4.26
CA CYS A 192 22.43 -15.02 -4.11
C CYS A 192 23.20 -15.19 -2.78
N PRO A 193 24.40 -14.59 -2.68
CA PRO A 193 25.10 -14.53 -1.40
C PRO A 193 24.29 -13.76 -0.36
N LEU A 194 24.11 -14.33 0.81
CA LEU A 194 23.40 -13.69 1.92
C LEU A 194 24.44 -13.07 2.87
N THR A 195 24.28 -11.76 3.16
CA THR A 195 25.16 -11.02 4.08
C THR A 195 24.48 -10.72 5.42
N ARG A 196 23.13 -10.76 5.47
CA ARG A 196 22.31 -10.32 6.60
C ARG A 196 21.70 -11.44 7.41
N VAL A 197 21.60 -12.63 6.84
CA VAL A 197 21.04 -13.82 7.50
C VAL A 197 21.83 -15.05 7.10
N ASP A 198 21.86 -16.03 7.99
CA ASP A 198 22.39 -17.37 7.73
C ASP A 198 21.33 -18.43 8.03
N GLU A 199 21.60 -19.65 7.65
CA GLU A 199 20.69 -20.79 7.84
C GLU A 199 20.29 -20.98 9.31
N LYS A 200 21.24 -20.82 10.23
CA LYS A 200 21.01 -20.99 11.67
C LYS A 200 20.00 -19.96 12.20
N LEU A 201 20.14 -18.67 11.80
CA LEU A 201 19.21 -17.62 12.19
C LEU A 201 17.81 -17.89 11.62
N VAL A 202 17.71 -18.33 10.36
CA VAL A 202 16.44 -18.71 9.72
C VAL A 202 15.76 -19.82 10.48
N GLN A 203 16.50 -20.89 10.85
CA GLN A 203 15.96 -22.00 11.65
C GLN A 203 15.46 -21.53 13.02
N MET A 204 16.22 -20.68 13.73
CA MET A 204 15.82 -20.13 15.03
C MET A 204 14.53 -19.30 14.93
N ILE A 205 14.39 -18.46 13.89
CA ILE A 205 13.18 -17.68 13.65
C ILE A 205 11.99 -18.60 13.38
N LEU A 206 12.14 -19.61 12.51
CA LEU A 206 11.07 -20.56 12.21
C LEU A 206 10.63 -21.36 13.42
N HIS A 207 11.56 -21.79 14.26
CA HIS A 207 11.26 -22.50 15.52
C HIS A 207 10.46 -21.64 16.49
N GLU A 208 10.72 -20.31 16.56
CA GLU A 208 9.91 -19.39 17.37
C GLU A 208 8.44 -19.36 16.91
N TYR A 209 8.19 -19.50 15.61
CA TYR A 209 6.84 -19.64 15.04
C TYR A 209 6.28 -21.06 15.12
N LYS A 210 7.01 -22.02 15.76
CA LYS A 210 6.68 -23.44 15.84
C LYS A 210 6.59 -24.12 14.46
N ILE A 211 7.38 -23.65 13.51
CA ILE A 211 7.51 -24.22 12.17
C ILE A 211 8.80 -25.03 12.12
N PHE A 212 8.66 -26.36 12.08
CA PHE A 212 9.78 -27.30 12.08
C PHE A 212 10.04 -27.91 10.69
N ASN A 213 9.10 -27.78 9.76
CA ASN A 213 9.19 -28.31 8.42
C ASN A 213 8.77 -27.22 7.42
N ALA A 214 9.71 -26.71 6.66
CA ALA A 214 9.47 -25.66 5.67
C ALA A 214 10.50 -25.72 4.54
N GLU A 215 10.15 -25.10 3.43
CA GLU A 215 11.05 -24.77 2.34
C GLU A 215 11.19 -23.25 2.26
N VAL A 216 12.43 -22.78 2.30
CA VAL A 216 12.77 -21.37 2.26
C VAL A 216 13.80 -21.13 1.16
N LEU A 217 13.49 -20.27 0.21
CA LEU A 217 14.40 -19.90 -0.87
C LEU A 217 14.53 -18.38 -0.93
N PHE A 218 15.72 -17.88 -0.64
CA PHE A 218 16.06 -16.46 -0.79
C PHE A 218 16.51 -16.18 -2.23
N ARG A 219 15.88 -15.21 -2.87
CA ARG A 219 16.24 -14.76 -4.23
C ARG A 219 16.89 -13.39 -4.24
N GLU A 220 16.99 -12.74 -3.09
CA GLU A 220 17.67 -11.47 -2.85
C GLU A 220 18.25 -11.45 -1.42
N ASP A 221 19.22 -10.57 -1.15
CA ASP A 221 19.85 -10.43 0.16
C ASP A 221 18.93 -9.71 1.15
N CYS A 222 18.05 -10.49 1.78
CA CYS A 222 17.08 -10.03 2.78
C CYS A 222 17.60 -10.26 4.19
N GLY A 223 17.11 -9.43 5.14
CA GLY A 223 17.38 -9.57 6.56
C GLY A 223 16.33 -10.38 7.32
N ALA A 224 16.48 -10.46 8.64
CA ALA A 224 15.56 -11.16 9.53
C ALA A 224 14.15 -10.54 9.52
N ASP A 225 14.04 -9.22 9.39
CA ASP A 225 12.75 -8.51 9.38
C ASP A 225 11.91 -8.88 8.16
N GLU A 226 12.56 -8.97 6.97
CA GLU A 226 11.92 -9.37 5.72
C GLU A 226 11.45 -10.83 5.77
N LEU A 227 12.25 -11.73 6.36
CA LEU A 227 11.83 -13.12 6.58
C LEU A 227 10.62 -13.21 7.51
N ILE A 228 10.64 -12.47 8.62
CA ILE A 228 9.51 -12.40 9.57
C ILE A 228 8.24 -11.88 8.86
N ASP A 229 8.37 -10.90 7.98
CA ASP A 229 7.25 -10.36 7.21
C ASP A 229 6.63 -11.41 6.29
N VAL A 230 7.45 -12.26 5.66
CA VAL A 230 6.96 -13.36 4.81
C VAL A 230 6.28 -14.46 5.63
N ILE A 231 6.87 -14.85 6.77
CA ILE A 231 6.28 -15.88 7.66
C ILE A 231 4.93 -15.42 8.23
N SER A 232 4.85 -14.15 8.63
CA SER A 232 3.63 -13.58 9.25
C SER A 232 2.45 -13.47 8.28
N ALA A 233 2.67 -13.49 6.96
CA ALA A 233 1.68 -13.48 5.86
C ALA A 233 0.60 -12.36 5.92
N ASN A 234 0.54 -11.59 7.00
CA ASN A 234 -0.43 -10.52 7.21
C ASN A 234 0.16 -9.12 7.00
N ARG A 235 1.35 -9.04 6.38
CA ARG A 235 2.02 -7.79 6.06
C ARG A 235 1.55 -7.24 4.72
N VAL A 236 1.32 -5.93 4.69
CA VAL A 236 0.90 -5.20 3.49
C VAL A 236 1.97 -4.19 3.11
N HIS A 237 2.39 -4.20 1.87
CA HIS A 237 3.36 -3.26 1.32
C HIS A 237 2.59 -2.24 0.49
N LEU A 238 2.63 -0.98 0.90
CA LEU A 238 1.89 0.11 0.26
C LEU A 238 2.83 1.24 -0.13
N PRO A 239 2.66 1.81 -1.32
CA PRO A 239 3.28 3.08 -1.65
C PRO A 239 2.71 4.17 -0.74
N CYS A 240 3.56 5.10 -0.32
CA CYS A 240 3.21 6.21 0.53
C CYS A 240 3.76 7.51 -0.04
N LEU A 241 2.90 8.51 -0.16
CA LEU A 241 3.27 9.88 -0.51
C LEU A 241 3.18 10.74 0.76
N TYR A 242 4.30 11.38 1.11
CA TYR A 242 4.37 12.32 2.24
C TYR A 242 4.01 13.71 1.77
N VAL A 243 2.90 14.25 2.24
CA VAL A 243 2.40 15.56 1.85
C VAL A 243 2.58 16.54 3.01
N TYR A 244 3.52 17.45 2.85
CA TYR A 244 3.78 18.51 3.81
C TYR A 244 2.90 19.72 3.50
N ASN A 245 1.92 19.96 4.37
CA ASN A 245 0.97 21.05 4.27
C ASN A 245 1.43 22.27 5.06
N LYS A 246 0.84 23.43 4.81
CA LYS A 246 1.11 24.74 5.44
C LYS A 246 2.47 25.32 5.07
N ILE A 247 2.90 25.12 3.83
CA ILE A 247 4.17 25.69 3.33
C ILE A 247 4.18 27.22 3.30
N ASP A 248 3.01 27.83 3.37
CA ASP A 248 2.83 29.27 3.53
C ASP A 248 3.37 29.84 4.85
N GLN A 249 3.71 28.97 5.81
CA GLN A 249 4.19 29.33 7.15
C GLN A 249 5.69 29.08 7.36
N ILE A 250 6.41 28.61 6.35
CA ILE A 250 7.85 28.31 6.41
C ILE A 250 8.64 29.05 5.34
N SER A 251 9.96 29.10 5.46
CA SER A 251 10.83 29.77 4.46
C SER A 251 10.95 28.95 3.18
N MET A 252 11.31 29.60 2.08
CA MET A 252 11.51 28.96 0.78
C MET A 252 12.64 27.93 0.80
N GLU A 253 13.69 28.18 1.58
CA GLU A 253 14.81 27.23 1.76
C GLU A 253 14.34 25.93 2.42
N GLU A 254 13.44 26.06 3.39
CA GLU A 254 12.86 24.89 4.07
C GLU A 254 11.89 24.15 3.15
N VAL A 255 11.11 24.87 2.34
CA VAL A 255 10.25 24.25 1.31
C VAL A 255 11.10 23.46 0.32
N ASP A 256 12.20 24.02 -0.19
CA ASP A 256 13.11 23.34 -1.13
C ASP A 256 13.76 22.10 -0.47
N ARG A 257 14.18 22.21 0.78
CA ARG A 257 14.75 21.10 1.56
C ARG A 257 13.77 19.93 1.67
N ILE A 258 12.50 20.22 1.97
CA ILE A 258 11.45 19.20 2.13
C ILE A 258 11.10 18.59 0.75
N ALA A 259 10.95 19.42 -0.27
CA ALA A 259 10.58 18.98 -1.61
C ALA A 259 11.60 18.04 -2.26
N ARG A 260 12.89 18.13 -1.85
CA ARG A 260 13.96 17.22 -2.32
C ARG A 260 13.98 15.87 -1.61
N GLN A 261 13.21 15.68 -0.55
CA GLN A 261 13.12 14.38 0.13
C GLN A 261 12.37 13.36 -0.76
N GLN A 262 12.79 12.11 -0.69
CA GLN A 262 12.13 11.03 -1.44
C GLN A 262 10.67 10.87 -1.01
N HIS A 263 9.80 10.66 -1.99
CA HIS A 263 8.36 10.46 -1.79
C HIS A 263 7.66 11.64 -1.10
N SER A 264 8.27 12.83 -1.10
CA SER A 264 7.74 14.01 -0.44
C SER A 264 7.20 15.03 -1.43
N LEU A 265 6.12 15.68 -1.04
CA LEU A 265 5.44 16.71 -1.79
C LEU A 265 5.00 17.82 -0.84
N VAL A 266 5.06 19.06 -1.30
CA VAL A 266 4.78 20.25 -0.51
C VAL A 266 3.54 20.95 -1.05
N VAL A 267 2.59 21.30 -0.16
CA VAL A 267 1.33 21.93 -0.52
C VAL A 267 0.92 23.01 0.47
N SER A 268 0.04 23.91 0.06
CA SER A 268 -0.78 24.70 0.97
C SER A 268 -2.25 24.52 0.60
N CYS A 269 -2.98 23.77 1.42
CA CYS A 269 -4.42 23.57 1.24
C CYS A 269 -5.18 24.89 1.40
N ASN A 270 -4.73 25.76 2.32
CA ASN A 270 -5.36 27.07 2.57
C ASN A 270 -5.23 28.02 1.38
N MET A 271 -4.04 28.08 0.79
CA MET A 271 -3.76 28.94 -0.37
C MET A 271 -3.98 28.22 -1.71
N LYS A 272 -4.41 26.95 -1.69
CA LYS A 272 -4.61 26.08 -2.87
C LYS A 272 -3.35 25.97 -3.75
N LEU A 273 -2.17 25.93 -3.10
CA LEU A 273 -0.89 25.83 -3.82
C LEU A 273 -0.51 24.35 -4.02
N ASN A 274 -0.06 24.05 -5.25
CA ASN A 274 0.51 22.75 -5.65
C ASN A 274 -0.45 21.55 -5.55
N LEU A 275 -1.77 21.79 -5.56
CA LEU A 275 -2.77 20.73 -5.46
C LEU A 275 -2.91 19.95 -6.77
N ASP A 276 -2.72 20.60 -7.92
CA ASP A 276 -2.76 19.93 -9.22
C ASP A 276 -1.62 18.90 -9.34
N TYR A 277 -0.42 19.30 -8.92
CA TYR A 277 0.71 18.37 -8.88
C TYR A 277 0.53 17.24 -7.88
N LEU A 278 -0.19 17.46 -6.77
CA LEU A 278 -0.58 16.40 -5.84
C LEU A 278 -1.44 15.33 -6.54
N LEU A 279 -2.39 15.74 -7.38
CA LEU A 279 -3.24 14.82 -8.12
C LEU A 279 -2.44 14.06 -9.18
N ASP A 280 -1.52 14.71 -9.89
CA ASP A 280 -0.60 14.06 -10.83
C ASP A 280 0.30 13.02 -10.11
N ALA A 281 0.89 13.40 -8.98
CA ALA A 281 1.69 12.49 -8.17
C ALA A 281 0.87 11.29 -7.67
N LEU A 282 -0.37 11.51 -7.21
CA LEU A 282 -1.27 10.43 -6.81
C LEU A 282 -1.57 9.48 -7.96
N TRP A 283 -1.79 10.00 -9.17
CA TRP A 283 -2.01 9.18 -10.37
C TRP A 283 -0.82 8.24 -10.62
N GLU A 284 0.40 8.75 -10.54
CA GLU A 284 1.61 7.96 -10.70
C GLU A 284 1.76 6.89 -9.60
N TYR A 285 1.52 7.25 -8.32
CA TYR A 285 1.61 6.32 -7.20
C TYR A 285 0.53 5.24 -7.24
N LEU A 286 -0.65 5.55 -7.74
CA LEU A 286 -1.72 4.59 -7.98
C LEU A 286 -1.42 3.70 -9.19
N ALA A 287 -0.41 4.06 -9.99
CA ALA A 287 -0.03 3.37 -11.22
C ALA A 287 -1.22 3.14 -12.14
N LEU A 288 -2.06 4.15 -12.32
CA LEU A 288 -3.23 4.11 -13.20
C LEU A 288 -2.83 4.42 -14.64
N ILE A 289 -3.50 3.80 -15.58
CA ILE A 289 -3.44 4.07 -17.02
C ILE A 289 -4.84 4.16 -17.58
N ARG A 290 -5.00 4.96 -18.65
CA ARG A 290 -6.22 5.08 -19.43
C ARG A 290 -6.03 4.33 -20.75
N VAL A 291 -6.98 3.50 -21.10
CA VAL A 291 -7.00 2.81 -22.39
C VAL A 291 -8.32 3.12 -23.08
N TYR A 292 -8.25 3.68 -24.28
CA TYR A 292 -9.41 4.05 -25.04
C TYR A 292 -9.85 2.94 -25.98
N THR A 293 -11.15 2.77 -26.13
CA THR A 293 -11.70 1.74 -27.00
C THR A 293 -12.06 2.30 -28.38
N LYS A 294 -11.91 1.47 -29.39
CA LYS A 294 -12.29 1.81 -30.76
C LYS A 294 -13.09 0.70 -31.40
N LYS A 295 -14.27 1.03 -31.94
CA LYS A 295 -15.05 0.11 -32.77
C LYS A 295 -14.56 0.14 -34.21
N PRO A 296 -14.67 -0.99 -34.98
CA PRO A 296 -14.33 -0.99 -36.40
C PRO A 296 -15.11 0.07 -37.18
N GLY A 297 -14.39 0.85 -38.00
CA GLY A 297 -15.02 1.89 -38.84
C GLY A 297 -15.43 3.18 -38.10
N GLN A 298 -15.25 3.28 -36.79
CA GLN A 298 -15.59 4.46 -35.99
C GLN A 298 -14.34 5.13 -35.44
N PRO A 299 -14.37 6.44 -35.08
CA PRO A 299 -13.28 7.08 -34.34
C PRO A 299 -13.13 6.45 -32.95
N PRO A 300 -11.97 6.63 -32.29
CA PRO A 300 -11.79 6.23 -30.90
C PRO A 300 -12.76 6.99 -29.98
N ASP A 301 -13.19 6.31 -28.93
CA ASP A 301 -13.97 6.92 -27.86
C ASP A 301 -13.01 7.49 -26.81
N PHE A 302 -12.83 8.81 -26.80
CA PHE A 302 -11.96 9.50 -25.86
C PHE A 302 -12.69 10.02 -24.62
N ASP A 303 -14.02 9.98 -24.62
CA ASP A 303 -14.84 10.49 -23.52
C ASP A 303 -14.94 9.45 -22.39
N ASP A 304 -14.92 8.15 -22.74
CA ASP A 304 -15.04 7.04 -21.79
C ASP A 304 -13.81 6.11 -21.84
N GLY A 305 -12.75 6.51 -21.18
CA GLY A 305 -11.50 5.75 -21.06
C GLY A 305 -11.60 4.66 -20.00
N LEU A 306 -11.14 3.44 -20.32
CA LEU A 306 -11.01 2.36 -19.35
C LEU A 306 -9.84 2.66 -18.40
N ILE A 307 -10.15 2.79 -17.12
CA ILE A 307 -9.13 2.99 -16.07
C ILE A 307 -8.60 1.65 -15.59
N LEU A 308 -7.32 1.43 -15.77
CA LEU A 308 -6.64 0.17 -15.48
C LEU A 308 -5.34 0.42 -14.71
N ARG A 309 -4.70 -0.66 -14.24
CA ARG A 309 -3.40 -0.57 -13.58
C ARG A 309 -2.26 -0.72 -14.58
N LYS A 310 -1.17 -0.02 -14.36
CA LYS A 310 0.06 -0.16 -15.16
C LYS A 310 0.54 -1.62 -15.18
N GLY A 311 0.95 -2.08 -16.35
CA GLY A 311 1.39 -3.46 -16.55
C GLY A 311 0.27 -4.45 -16.91
N VAL A 312 -0.97 -3.99 -17.13
CA VAL A 312 -2.05 -4.85 -17.61
C VAL A 312 -1.83 -5.26 -19.06
N THR A 313 -2.27 -6.47 -19.38
CA THR A 313 -2.22 -7.03 -20.73
C THR A 313 -3.53 -6.80 -21.48
N VAL A 314 -3.52 -6.96 -22.80
CA VAL A 314 -4.73 -6.94 -23.64
C VAL A 314 -5.78 -7.92 -23.14
N GLU A 315 -5.38 -9.06 -22.56
CA GLU A 315 -6.29 -10.03 -21.96
C GLU A 315 -7.10 -9.39 -20.81
N HIS A 316 -6.43 -8.65 -19.92
CA HIS A 316 -7.11 -7.94 -18.83
C HIS A 316 -8.06 -6.85 -19.36
N VAL A 317 -7.65 -6.13 -20.41
CA VAL A 317 -8.54 -5.14 -21.06
C VAL A 317 -9.79 -5.82 -21.61
N CYS A 318 -9.64 -6.96 -22.30
CA CYS A 318 -10.78 -7.73 -22.81
C CYS A 318 -11.73 -8.16 -21.68
N HIS A 319 -11.18 -8.65 -20.56
CA HIS A 319 -11.98 -9.04 -19.39
C HIS A 319 -12.69 -7.87 -18.72
N SER A 320 -12.06 -6.69 -18.68
CA SER A 320 -12.64 -5.46 -18.13
C SER A 320 -13.84 -4.98 -18.95
N ILE A 321 -13.80 -5.12 -20.29
CA ILE A 321 -14.91 -4.78 -21.16
C ILE A 321 -16.01 -5.84 -21.07
N HIS A 322 -15.66 -7.09 -21.34
CA HIS A 322 -16.58 -8.21 -21.23
C HIS A 322 -15.84 -9.56 -21.27
N ARG A 323 -16.20 -10.49 -20.40
CA ARG A 323 -15.52 -11.80 -20.26
C ARG A 323 -15.46 -12.59 -21.56
N SER A 324 -16.53 -12.59 -22.37
CA SER A 324 -16.58 -13.31 -23.65
C SER A 324 -15.62 -12.77 -24.72
N LEU A 325 -15.12 -11.53 -24.57
CA LEU A 325 -14.16 -10.96 -25.53
C LEU A 325 -12.82 -11.68 -25.50
N ALA A 326 -12.36 -12.10 -24.34
CA ALA A 326 -11.13 -12.88 -24.22
C ALA A 326 -11.25 -14.26 -24.87
N GLU A 327 -12.42 -14.91 -24.76
CA GLU A 327 -12.67 -16.24 -25.33
C GLU A 327 -12.79 -16.19 -26.88
N THR A 328 -13.40 -15.15 -27.42
CA THR A 328 -13.58 -14.94 -28.86
C THR A 328 -12.47 -14.15 -29.52
N PHE A 329 -11.41 -13.84 -28.79
CA PHE A 329 -10.29 -13.02 -29.24
C PHE A 329 -9.57 -13.65 -30.44
N LYS A 330 -9.29 -12.84 -31.47
CA LYS A 330 -8.46 -13.21 -32.60
C LYS A 330 -7.13 -12.44 -32.56
N TYR A 331 -7.19 -11.13 -32.53
CA TYR A 331 -6.08 -10.20 -32.33
C TYR A 331 -6.63 -8.84 -31.94
N ALA A 332 -5.76 -7.95 -31.46
CA ALA A 332 -6.10 -6.54 -31.28
C ALA A 332 -5.21 -5.66 -32.17
N LEU A 333 -5.76 -4.52 -32.58
CA LEU A 333 -5.01 -3.43 -33.16
C LEU A 333 -4.82 -2.36 -32.07
N VAL A 334 -3.58 -1.93 -31.86
CA VAL A 334 -3.25 -0.93 -30.84
C VAL A 334 -2.53 0.24 -31.51
N TRP A 335 -2.95 1.44 -31.13
CA TRP A 335 -2.33 2.73 -31.45
C TRP A 335 -1.87 3.36 -30.15
N GLY A 336 -0.64 3.79 -30.07
CA GLY A 336 -0.11 4.50 -28.91
C GLY A 336 1.34 4.17 -28.60
N THR A 337 1.76 4.50 -27.39
CA THR A 337 3.15 4.42 -26.97
C THR A 337 3.65 3.00 -26.67
N SER A 338 2.75 2.04 -26.44
CA SER A 338 3.11 0.64 -26.20
C SER A 338 3.55 -0.10 -27.48
N THR A 339 3.30 0.50 -28.65
CA THR A 339 3.53 -0.14 -29.95
C THR A 339 4.59 0.60 -30.76
N LYS A 340 5.35 -0.17 -31.57
CA LYS A 340 6.34 0.39 -32.48
C LYS A 340 5.70 1.01 -33.73
N TYR A 341 4.58 0.44 -34.17
CA TYR A 341 3.83 0.88 -35.35
C TYR A 341 2.40 1.25 -34.97
N SER A 342 1.79 2.21 -35.66
CA SER A 342 0.45 2.71 -35.38
C SER A 342 -0.45 2.61 -36.62
N PRO A 343 -1.35 1.61 -36.71
CA PRO A 343 -1.64 0.56 -35.72
C PRO A 343 -0.68 -0.63 -35.76
N GLN A 344 -0.56 -1.31 -34.63
CA GLN A 344 0.16 -2.58 -34.56
C GLN A 344 -0.80 -3.70 -34.15
N ARG A 345 -0.69 -4.85 -34.85
CA ARG A 345 -1.41 -6.07 -34.48
C ARG A 345 -0.71 -6.74 -33.31
N VAL A 346 -1.44 -6.98 -32.21
CA VAL A 346 -0.92 -7.56 -30.97
C VAL A 346 -1.75 -8.74 -30.49
N GLY A 347 -1.15 -9.58 -29.64
CA GLY A 347 -1.81 -10.71 -28.98
C GLY A 347 -2.27 -10.36 -27.56
N LEU A 348 -2.87 -11.34 -26.86
CA LEU A 348 -3.41 -11.18 -25.50
C LEU A 348 -2.37 -10.74 -24.45
N GLN A 349 -1.13 -11.15 -24.61
CA GLN A 349 -0.04 -10.89 -23.63
C GLN A 349 0.67 -9.53 -23.83
N HIS A 350 0.22 -8.73 -24.81
CA HIS A 350 0.79 -7.40 -25.02
C HIS A 350 0.42 -6.48 -23.84
N ILE A 351 1.42 -5.77 -23.30
CA ILE A 351 1.26 -4.84 -22.18
C ILE A 351 0.85 -3.48 -22.72
N MET A 352 -0.23 -2.93 -22.18
CA MET A 352 -0.75 -1.61 -22.57
C MET A 352 -0.04 -0.49 -21.83
N ALA A 353 0.06 0.67 -22.48
CA ALA A 353 0.54 1.92 -21.89
C ALA A 353 -0.61 2.93 -21.71
N ASP A 354 -0.33 4.03 -20.99
CA ASP A 354 -1.31 5.10 -20.81
C ASP A 354 -1.61 5.78 -22.16
N GLU A 355 -2.88 6.10 -22.36
CA GLU A 355 -3.44 6.72 -23.58
C GLU A 355 -3.39 5.85 -24.85
N ASP A 356 -3.13 4.55 -24.71
CA ASP A 356 -3.27 3.64 -25.85
C ASP A 356 -4.73 3.50 -26.29
N VAL A 357 -4.93 3.37 -27.60
CA VAL A 357 -6.23 3.05 -28.21
C VAL A 357 -6.23 1.60 -28.65
N ILE A 358 -7.24 0.84 -28.25
CA ILE A 358 -7.37 -0.58 -28.61
C ILE A 358 -8.63 -0.86 -29.42
N GLN A 359 -8.47 -1.64 -30.49
CA GLN A 359 -9.58 -2.24 -31.23
C GLN A 359 -9.45 -3.75 -31.17
N VAL A 360 -10.39 -4.41 -30.51
CA VAL A 360 -10.43 -5.88 -30.41
C VAL A 360 -11.13 -6.48 -31.62
N VAL A 361 -10.48 -7.44 -32.28
CA VAL A 361 -11.05 -8.19 -33.41
C VAL A 361 -11.36 -9.60 -32.95
N LYS A 362 -12.62 -10.01 -33.14
CA LYS A 362 -13.15 -11.33 -32.77
C LYS A 362 -12.89 -12.35 -33.88
N LYS A 363 -12.95 -13.64 -33.51
CA LYS A 363 -12.98 -14.77 -34.48
C LYS A 363 -14.24 -14.78 -35.28
#